data_79c6f2eb80e9c7bfb47303e877c5cb4f
#
_entry.id   79c6f2eb80e9c7bfb47303e877c5cb4f
#
_cell.length_a   1.000
_cell.length_b   1.000
_cell.length_c   1.000
_cell.angle_alpha   90.00
_cell.angle_beta   90.00
_cell.angle_gamma   90.00
#
_symmetry.space_group_name_H-M   'P 1'
#
loop_
_entity.id
_entity.type
_entity.pdbx_description
1 polymer ?
#
loop_
_entity_poly.entity_id
_entity_poly.type
_entity_poly.pdbx_seq_one_letter_code
_entity_poly.pdbx_strand_id
1 'polypeptide(L)'
;MPHRSAAQMYRAARKSDALLTGAPLPTLFYFALPIILGNIFQQLYSIVDAIVVGKFLGDLPLAGISVAAPIVDVANALVIGGTIGIGVLCAQMCGAEDWMRLRRMNATALIGGAALTLVIAAVGIVCSVPLLRAQGTEEAVCREAAVYLQLVFAGLICCFLYNYYASMLRSCGNSRAPFVILLVSSTLHALLDVLFVGVLAWGIRGVACSTVLCQTFSAAWCILYAERRCPPLVLRRGDLRVLAAGNGRIAF
;
A
#
# COMPACT_ATOMS: atom_id res chain seq x y z
N MET A 1 -11.44 -7.09 -32.28
CA MET A 1 -12.22 -6.31 -31.30
C MET A 1 -11.85 -4.85 -31.49
N PRO A 2 -12.80 -3.92 -31.70
CA PRO A 2 -12.50 -2.53 -31.98
C PRO A 2 -11.73 -1.91 -30.82
N HIS A 3 -10.61 -1.26 -31.12
CA HIS A 3 -9.80 -0.49 -30.18
C HIS A 3 -10.66 0.65 -29.59
N ARG A 4 -11.28 0.42 -28.44
CA ARG A 4 -11.83 1.52 -27.65
C ARG A 4 -10.66 2.44 -27.27
N SER A 5 -10.78 3.74 -27.57
CA SER A 5 -9.77 4.69 -27.18
C SER A 5 -9.58 4.65 -25.65
N ALA A 6 -8.36 4.93 -25.15
CA ALA A 6 -8.09 4.99 -23.71
C ALA A 6 -9.11 5.88 -22.98
N ALA A 7 -9.55 6.97 -23.60
CA ALA A 7 -10.59 7.88 -23.10
C ALA A 7 -11.96 7.20 -22.96
N GLN A 8 -12.36 6.33 -23.92
CA GLN A 8 -13.65 5.63 -23.83
C GLN A 8 -13.63 4.55 -22.73
N MET A 9 -12.50 3.86 -22.57
CA MET A 9 -12.32 2.87 -21.50
C MET A 9 -12.30 3.53 -20.12
N TYR A 10 -11.72 4.72 -20.01
CA TYR A 10 -11.70 5.49 -18.78
C TYR A 10 -13.08 6.07 -18.45
N ARG A 11 -13.80 6.63 -19.42
CA ARG A 11 -15.19 7.08 -19.22
C ARG A 11 -16.10 5.93 -18.76
N ALA A 12 -15.88 4.72 -19.25
CA ALA A 12 -16.60 3.52 -18.79
C ALA A 12 -16.17 3.07 -17.37
N ALA A 13 -14.91 3.30 -16.96
CA ALA A 13 -14.40 3.02 -15.62
C ALA A 13 -14.79 4.10 -14.60
N ARG A 14 -15.09 5.31 -15.07
CA ARG A 14 -15.53 6.46 -14.27
C ARG A 14 -16.97 6.25 -13.81
N LYS A 15 -17.13 5.69 -12.63
CA LYS A 15 -18.45 5.38 -12.06
C LYS A 15 -19.25 6.58 -11.60
N SER A 16 -18.72 7.81 -11.64
CA SER A 16 -19.49 8.98 -11.26
C SER A 16 -19.02 10.26 -11.95
N ASP A 17 -19.80 10.71 -12.92
CA ASP A 17 -19.84 12.13 -13.29
C ASP A 17 -20.23 13.00 -12.07
N ALA A 18 -20.73 12.39 -11.00
CA ALA A 18 -21.13 13.04 -9.76
C ALA A 18 -20.01 13.85 -9.09
N LEU A 19 -18.73 13.44 -9.21
CA LEU A 19 -17.59 14.20 -8.68
C LEU A 19 -17.34 15.53 -9.43
N LEU A 20 -17.84 15.66 -10.67
CA LEU A 20 -17.67 16.85 -11.48
C LEU A 20 -18.95 17.71 -11.57
N THR A 21 -20.13 17.08 -11.48
CA THR A 21 -21.42 17.73 -11.75
C THR A 21 -22.36 17.72 -10.53
N GLY A 22 -22.05 16.93 -9.49
CA GLY A 22 -22.84 16.81 -8.28
C GLY A 22 -22.65 17.97 -7.30
N ALA A 23 -23.57 18.09 -6.31
CA ALA A 23 -23.38 19.01 -5.20
C ALA A 23 -22.09 18.65 -4.44
N PRO A 24 -21.14 19.58 -4.22
CA PRO A 24 -19.80 19.26 -3.75
C PRO A 24 -19.78 18.52 -2.40
N LEU A 25 -20.55 18.98 -1.43
CA LEU A 25 -20.49 18.46 -0.06
C LEU A 25 -20.99 17.00 0.07
N PRO A 26 -22.19 16.63 -0.45
CA PRO A 26 -22.64 15.24 -0.42
C PRO A 26 -21.72 14.31 -1.21
N THR A 27 -21.23 14.76 -2.37
CA THR A 27 -20.37 13.97 -3.25
C THR A 27 -19.04 13.65 -2.57
N LEU A 28 -18.40 14.64 -1.93
CA LEU A 28 -17.17 14.46 -1.15
C LEU A 28 -17.40 13.52 0.03
N PHE A 29 -18.53 13.65 0.74
CA PHE A 29 -18.86 12.79 1.88
C PHE A 29 -18.98 11.31 1.45
N TYR A 30 -19.74 11.01 0.39
CA TYR A 30 -19.89 9.65 -0.12
C TYR A 30 -18.59 9.07 -0.68
N PHE A 31 -17.71 9.91 -1.20
CA PHE A 31 -16.39 9.49 -1.65
C PHE A 31 -15.43 9.23 -0.48
N ALA A 32 -15.46 10.07 0.55
CA ALA A 32 -14.60 9.96 1.73
C ALA A 32 -15.02 8.82 2.67
N LEU A 33 -16.33 8.50 2.72
CA LEU A 33 -16.88 7.51 3.65
C LEU A 33 -16.17 6.14 3.57
N PRO A 34 -15.93 5.52 2.39
CA PRO A 34 -15.17 4.26 2.30
C PRO A 34 -13.73 4.40 2.81
N ILE A 35 -13.10 5.57 2.64
CA ILE A 35 -11.74 5.82 3.10
C ILE A 35 -11.71 5.92 4.63
N ILE A 36 -12.65 6.65 5.22
CA ILE A 36 -12.79 6.79 6.68
C ILE A 36 -13.06 5.42 7.32
N LEU A 37 -14.02 4.68 6.77
CA LEU A 37 -14.33 3.33 7.25
C LEU A 37 -13.11 2.41 7.12
N GLY A 38 -12.36 2.49 6.02
CA GLY A 38 -11.12 1.73 5.83
C GLY A 38 -10.10 2.00 6.93
N ASN A 39 -9.90 3.27 7.29
CA ASN A 39 -8.98 3.65 8.37
C ASN A 39 -9.46 3.13 9.73
N ILE A 40 -10.76 3.19 10.02
CA ILE A 40 -11.34 2.65 11.25
C ILE A 40 -11.13 1.12 11.31
N PHE A 41 -11.42 0.40 10.23
CA PHE A 41 -11.19 -1.04 10.16
C PHE A 41 -9.72 -1.40 10.32
N GLN A 42 -8.81 -0.60 9.77
CA GLN A 42 -7.38 -0.80 9.95
C GLN A 42 -6.94 -0.63 11.41
N GLN A 43 -7.51 0.32 12.13
CA GLN A 43 -7.23 0.48 13.57
C GLN A 43 -7.79 -0.66 14.41
N LEU A 44 -9.03 -1.08 14.13
CA LEU A 44 -9.64 -2.24 14.80
C LEU A 44 -8.80 -3.50 14.57
N TYR A 45 -8.34 -3.70 13.34
CA TYR A 45 -7.47 -4.79 12.99
C TYR A 45 -6.16 -4.78 13.78
N SER A 46 -5.47 -3.63 13.91
CA SER A 46 -4.24 -3.50 14.70
C SER A 46 -4.44 -3.88 16.18
N ILE A 47 -5.63 -3.58 16.73
CA ILE A 47 -5.99 -3.99 18.08
C ILE A 47 -6.15 -5.51 18.17
N VAL A 48 -6.83 -6.12 17.19
CA VAL A 48 -7.00 -7.59 17.14
C VAL A 48 -5.66 -8.30 17.03
N ASP A 49 -4.77 -7.78 16.18
CA ASP A 49 -3.40 -8.31 16.02
C ASP A 49 -2.63 -8.27 17.35
N ALA A 50 -2.65 -7.14 18.05
CA ALA A 50 -2.01 -7.00 19.37
C ALA A 50 -2.60 -8.00 20.41
N ILE A 51 -3.92 -8.22 20.39
CA ILE A 51 -4.57 -9.21 21.28
C ILE A 51 -4.14 -10.63 20.93
N VAL A 52 -4.07 -10.99 19.65
CA VAL A 52 -3.62 -12.33 19.20
C VAL A 52 -2.17 -12.55 19.64
N VAL A 53 -1.30 -11.59 19.38
CA VAL A 53 0.12 -11.67 19.76
C VAL A 53 0.28 -11.79 21.27
N GLY A 54 -0.35 -10.92 22.05
CA GLY A 54 -0.26 -10.95 23.51
C GLY A 54 -0.79 -12.26 24.12
N LYS A 55 -1.89 -12.80 23.57
CA LYS A 55 -2.52 -14.02 24.07
C LYS A 55 -1.73 -15.30 23.75
N PHE A 56 -1.16 -15.39 22.56
CA PHE A 56 -0.53 -16.62 22.08
C PHE A 56 1.00 -16.63 22.23
N LEU A 57 1.66 -15.48 22.17
CA LEU A 57 3.12 -15.38 22.23
C LEU A 57 3.65 -14.87 23.58
N GLY A 58 2.80 -14.21 24.37
CA GLY A 58 3.18 -13.61 25.64
C GLY A 58 3.89 -12.26 25.52
N ASP A 59 4.47 -11.80 26.62
CA ASP A 59 4.94 -10.42 26.79
C ASP A 59 6.18 -10.08 25.95
N LEU A 60 7.12 -11.00 25.81
CA LEU A 60 8.40 -10.72 25.15
C LEU A 60 8.23 -10.40 23.65
N PRO A 61 7.53 -11.23 22.82
CA PRO A 61 7.24 -10.88 21.43
C PRO A 61 6.35 -9.66 21.28
N LEU A 62 5.37 -9.46 22.19
CA LEU A 62 4.51 -8.27 22.18
C LEU A 62 5.34 -7.00 22.41
N ALA A 63 6.26 -7.02 23.37
CA ALA A 63 7.22 -5.94 23.60
C ALA A 63 8.08 -5.71 22.36
N GLY A 64 8.55 -6.77 21.70
CA GLY A 64 9.32 -6.70 20.46
C GLY A 64 8.59 -5.96 19.34
N ILE A 65 7.31 -6.30 19.10
CA ILE A 65 6.47 -5.62 18.09
C ILE A 65 6.23 -4.16 18.51
N SER A 66 5.95 -3.91 19.78
CA SER A 66 5.67 -2.55 20.29
C SER A 66 6.86 -1.61 20.12
N VAL A 67 8.09 -2.09 20.35
CA VAL A 67 9.32 -1.31 20.14
C VAL A 67 9.65 -1.14 18.65
N ALA A 68 9.30 -2.13 17.82
CA ALA A 68 9.49 -2.08 16.37
C ALA A 68 8.48 -1.15 15.67
N ALA A 69 7.26 -0.99 16.21
CA ALA A 69 6.17 -0.27 15.59
C ALA A 69 6.54 1.16 15.14
N PRO A 70 7.18 2.03 15.95
CA PRO A 70 7.53 3.39 15.52
C PRO A 70 8.47 3.41 14.30
N ILE A 71 9.36 2.42 14.18
CA ILE A 71 10.30 2.32 13.05
C ILE A 71 9.53 1.94 11.77
N VAL A 72 8.61 0.98 11.88
CA VAL A 72 7.73 0.56 10.79
C VAL A 72 6.81 1.71 10.37
N ASP A 73 6.27 2.46 11.34
CA ASP A 73 5.35 3.58 11.08
C ASP A 73 6.03 4.70 10.29
N VAL A 74 7.29 5.04 10.61
CA VAL A 74 8.06 6.02 9.83
C VAL A 74 8.25 5.55 8.39
N ALA A 75 8.62 4.28 8.18
CA ALA A 75 8.79 3.74 6.84
C ALA A 75 7.46 3.72 6.05
N ASN A 76 6.38 3.31 6.70
CA ASN A 76 5.03 3.32 6.12
C ASN A 76 4.58 4.76 5.79
N ALA A 77 4.83 5.73 6.67
CA ALA A 77 4.48 7.12 6.43
C ALA A 77 5.18 7.70 5.19
N LEU A 78 6.46 7.36 4.97
CA LEU A 78 7.19 7.74 3.76
C LEU A 78 6.57 7.13 2.51
N VAL A 79 6.27 5.83 2.54
CA VAL A 79 5.64 5.11 1.42
C VAL A 79 4.24 5.65 1.13
N ILE A 80 3.39 5.78 2.15
CA ILE A 80 2.01 6.24 2.02
C ILE A 80 1.98 7.71 1.57
N GLY A 81 2.79 8.57 2.19
CA GLY A 81 2.88 9.98 1.81
C GLY A 81 3.30 10.18 0.36
N GLY A 82 4.32 9.42 -0.09
CA GLY A 82 4.74 9.42 -1.50
C GLY A 82 3.63 8.98 -2.45
N THR A 83 2.91 7.91 -2.11
CA THR A 83 1.81 7.40 -2.95
C THR A 83 0.59 8.32 -2.97
N ILE A 84 0.31 9.05 -1.88
CA ILE A 84 -0.73 10.09 -1.85
C ILE A 84 -0.36 11.25 -2.78
N GLY A 85 0.89 11.74 -2.72
CA GLY A 85 1.37 12.79 -3.62
C GLY A 85 1.24 12.41 -5.09
N ILE A 86 1.62 11.18 -5.45
CA ILE A 86 1.44 10.64 -6.80
C ILE A 86 -0.05 10.59 -7.16
N GLY A 87 -0.92 10.21 -6.23
CA GLY A 87 -2.37 10.18 -6.42
C GLY A 87 -2.97 11.54 -6.73
N VAL A 88 -2.49 12.61 -6.09
CA VAL A 88 -2.92 13.99 -6.38
C VAL A 88 -2.57 14.38 -7.82
N LEU A 89 -1.33 14.13 -8.25
CA LEU A 89 -0.91 14.38 -9.64
C LEU A 89 -1.75 13.57 -10.64
N CYS A 90 -2.01 12.30 -10.31
CA CYS A 90 -2.87 11.44 -11.12
C CYS A 90 -4.29 12.04 -11.25
N ALA A 91 -4.89 12.50 -10.16
CA ALA A 91 -6.22 13.09 -10.16
C ALA A 91 -6.29 14.35 -11.06
N GLN A 92 -5.26 15.21 -11.00
CA GLN A 92 -5.16 16.40 -11.85
C GLN A 92 -5.11 16.04 -13.34
N MET A 93 -4.25 15.07 -13.71
CA MET A 93 -4.12 14.62 -15.10
C MET A 93 -5.38 13.91 -15.60
N CYS A 94 -6.03 13.13 -14.72
CA CYS A 94 -7.32 12.52 -15.01
C CYS A 94 -8.42 13.57 -15.24
N GLY A 95 -8.42 14.64 -14.45
CA GLY A 95 -9.36 15.76 -14.60
C GLY A 95 -9.14 16.56 -15.89
N ALA A 96 -7.88 16.74 -16.29
CA ALA A 96 -7.48 17.39 -17.53
C ALA A 96 -7.61 16.50 -18.77
N GLU A 97 -7.98 15.23 -18.64
CA GLU A 97 -8.03 14.21 -19.71
C GLU A 97 -6.68 14.04 -20.46
N ASP A 98 -5.55 14.38 -19.81
CA ASP A 98 -4.20 14.25 -20.40
C ASP A 98 -3.63 12.84 -20.15
N TRP A 99 -4.11 11.88 -20.91
CA TRP A 99 -3.75 10.46 -20.82
C TRP A 99 -2.28 10.19 -21.16
N MET A 100 -1.69 10.97 -22.03
CA MET A 100 -0.30 10.80 -22.42
C MET A 100 0.63 11.16 -21.25
N ARG A 101 0.37 12.28 -20.61
CA ARG A 101 1.13 12.76 -19.45
C ARG A 101 0.91 11.83 -18.25
N LEU A 102 -0.34 11.38 -18.01
CA LEU A 102 -0.68 10.41 -16.98
C LEU A 102 0.14 9.13 -17.11
N ARG A 103 0.23 8.53 -18.31
CA ARG A 103 0.98 7.28 -18.52
C ARG A 103 2.48 7.46 -18.27
N ARG A 104 3.07 8.57 -18.71
CA ARG A 104 4.49 8.88 -18.46
C ARG A 104 4.76 9.07 -16.97
N MET A 105 3.95 9.87 -16.30
CA MET A 105 4.03 10.10 -14.87
C MET A 105 3.89 8.79 -14.10
N ASN A 106 2.89 7.97 -14.46
CA ASN A 106 2.63 6.68 -13.84
C ASN A 106 3.83 5.73 -13.93
N ALA A 107 4.46 5.64 -15.12
CA ALA A 107 5.65 4.81 -15.32
C ALA A 107 6.84 5.29 -14.47
N THR A 108 7.12 6.60 -14.47
CA THR A 108 8.20 7.20 -13.67
C THR A 108 7.96 7.02 -12.19
N ALA A 109 6.71 7.27 -11.73
CA ALA A 109 6.33 7.19 -10.32
C ALA A 109 6.39 5.76 -9.79
N LEU A 110 5.95 4.77 -10.58
CA LEU A 110 6.02 3.37 -10.15
C LEU A 110 7.46 2.88 -10.05
N ILE A 111 8.30 3.17 -11.04
CA ILE A 111 9.70 2.73 -11.04
C ILE A 111 10.49 3.48 -9.96
N GLY A 112 10.37 4.81 -9.91
CA GLY A 112 11.06 5.63 -8.92
C GLY A 112 10.61 5.33 -7.50
N GLY A 113 9.30 5.18 -7.28
CA GLY A 113 8.74 4.80 -5.98
C GLY A 113 9.15 3.40 -5.54
N ALA A 114 9.15 2.42 -6.46
CA ALA A 114 9.63 1.08 -6.16
C ALA A 114 11.13 1.07 -5.81
N ALA A 115 11.96 1.78 -6.58
CA ALA A 115 13.39 1.89 -6.31
C ALA A 115 13.65 2.55 -4.94
N LEU A 116 12.97 3.66 -4.64
CA LEU A 116 13.06 4.32 -3.33
C LEU A 116 12.62 3.39 -2.20
N THR A 117 11.52 2.67 -2.39
CA THR A 117 11.02 1.72 -1.38
C THR A 117 12.00 0.59 -1.13
N LEU A 118 12.66 0.06 -2.17
CA LEU A 118 13.71 -0.95 -2.02
C LEU A 118 14.93 -0.41 -1.27
N VAL A 119 15.30 0.85 -1.49
CA VAL A 119 16.37 1.50 -0.71
C VAL A 119 15.97 1.63 0.76
N ILE A 120 14.73 2.11 1.04
CA ILE A 120 14.21 2.20 2.41
C ILE A 120 14.20 0.83 3.07
N ALA A 121 13.75 -0.21 2.36
CA ALA A 121 13.73 -1.58 2.86
C ALA A 121 15.13 -2.10 3.18
N ALA A 122 16.10 -1.90 2.28
CA ALA A 122 17.49 -2.34 2.48
C ALA A 122 18.12 -1.62 3.68
N VAL A 123 17.96 -0.29 3.78
CA VAL A 123 18.45 0.50 4.91
C VAL A 123 17.76 0.05 6.20
N GLY A 124 16.44 -0.15 6.19
CA GLY A 124 15.67 -0.63 7.33
C GLY A 124 16.14 -2.00 7.84
N ILE A 125 16.42 -2.95 6.94
CA ILE A 125 16.95 -4.27 7.29
C ILE A 125 18.33 -4.14 7.95
N VAL A 126 19.25 -3.38 7.35
CA VAL A 126 20.62 -3.21 7.86
C VAL A 126 20.63 -2.44 9.18
N CYS A 127 19.81 -1.39 9.30
CA CYS A 127 19.76 -0.52 10.46
C CYS A 127 18.82 -1.03 11.58
N SER A 128 18.10 -2.13 11.40
CA SER A 128 17.12 -2.62 12.38
C SER A 128 17.71 -2.78 13.79
N VAL A 129 18.81 -3.52 13.92
CA VAL A 129 19.48 -3.73 15.23
C VAL A 129 20.10 -2.45 15.81
N PRO A 130 20.87 -1.65 15.04
CA PRO A 130 21.35 -0.36 15.52
C PRO A 130 20.26 0.58 16.01
N LEU A 131 19.13 0.69 15.30
CA LEU A 131 18.00 1.54 15.67
C LEU A 131 17.35 1.08 16.99
N LEU A 132 17.12 -0.23 17.14
CA LEU A 132 16.56 -0.80 18.36
C LEU A 132 17.46 -0.58 19.57
N ARG A 133 18.78 -0.76 19.42
CA ARG A 133 19.73 -0.48 20.47
C ARG A 133 19.82 1.02 20.84
N ALA A 134 19.71 1.89 19.85
CA ALA A 134 19.66 3.34 20.07
C ALA A 134 18.42 3.77 20.85
N GLN A 135 17.31 3.01 20.78
CA GLN A 135 16.12 3.21 21.61
C GLN A 135 16.27 2.70 23.05
N GLY A 136 17.42 2.13 23.42
CA GLY A 136 17.63 1.54 24.73
C GLY A 136 16.91 0.21 24.95
N THR A 137 16.57 -0.51 23.88
CA THR A 137 15.82 -1.77 23.94
C THR A 137 16.69 -2.86 24.59
N GLU A 138 16.10 -3.59 25.54
CA GLU A 138 16.74 -4.76 26.17
C GLU A 138 17.11 -5.83 25.13
N GLU A 139 18.23 -6.51 25.30
CA GLU A 139 18.80 -7.43 24.29
C GLU A 139 17.85 -8.60 23.95
N ALA A 140 17.05 -9.07 24.91
CA ALA A 140 16.07 -10.13 24.67
C ALA A 140 14.94 -9.65 23.73
N VAL A 141 14.41 -8.45 23.99
CA VAL A 141 13.36 -7.79 23.18
C VAL A 141 13.93 -7.40 21.82
N CYS A 142 15.17 -6.91 21.78
CA CYS A 142 15.86 -6.49 20.56
C CYS A 142 15.97 -7.62 19.53
N ARG A 143 16.22 -8.86 19.98
CA ARG A 143 16.29 -10.04 19.07
C ARG A 143 14.94 -10.33 18.41
N GLU A 144 13.87 -10.32 19.17
CA GLU A 144 12.51 -10.54 18.64
C GLU A 144 12.12 -9.39 17.69
N ALA A 145 12.31 -8.14 18.10
CA ALA A 145 12.00 -6.96 17.32
C ALA A 145 12.79 -6.91 16.01
N ALA A 146 14.07 -7.30 16.01
CA ALA A 146 14.91 -7.31 14.81
C ALA A 146 14.41 -8.31 13.77
N VAL A 147 14.02 -9.51 14.19
CA VAL A 147 13.45 -10.52 13.28
C VAL A 147 12.16 -10.01 12.64
N TYR A 148 11.27 -9.41 13.43
CA TYR A 148 10.03 -8.81 12.96
C TYR A 148 10.30 -7.70 11.95
N LEU A 149 11.17 -6.72 12.30
CA LEU A 149 11.52 -5.60 11.43
C LEU A 149 12.10 -6.07 10.10
N GLN A 150 13.04 -7.00 10.10
CA GLN A 150 13.68 -7.49 8.88
C GLN A 150 12.66 -8.13 7.93
N LEU A 151 11.72 -8.91 8.44
CA LEU A 151 10.68 -9.53 7.63
C LEU A 151 9.69 -8.50 7.09
N VAL A 152 9.25 -7.55 7.92
CA VAL A 152 8.33 -6.48 7.50
C VAL A 152 8.97 -5.57 6.45
N PHE A 153 10.25 -5.18 6.64
CA PHE A 153 10.97 -4.41 5.64
C PHE A 153 11.18 -5.18 4.33
N ALA A 154 11.43 -6.48 4.38
CA ALA A 154 11.49 -7.31 3.16
C ALA A 154 10.16 -7.29 2.38
N GLY A 155 9.02 -7.18 3.09
CA GLY A 155 7.69 -7.05 2.50
C GLY A 155 7.27 -5.63 2.10
N LEU A 156 8.07 -4.59 2.39
CA LEU A 156 7.69 -3.18 2.20
C LEU A 156 7.34 -2.84 0.75
N ILE A 157 7.93 -3.53 -0.22
CA ILE A 157 7.59 -3.36 -1.64
C ILE A 157 6.13 -3.74 -1.93
N CYS A 158 5.58 -4.75 -1.26
CA CYS A 158 4.19 -5.14 -1.41
C CYS A 158 3.26 -4.08 -0.82
N CYS A 159 3.64 -3.49 0.32
CA CYS A 159 2.95 -2.34 0.90
C CYS A 159 2.92 -1.14 -0.06
N PHE A 160 4.06 -0.81 -0.67
CA PHE A 160 4.15 0.24 -1.69
C PHE A 160 3.21 -0.04 -2.86
N LEU A 161 3.27 -1.23 -3.45
CA LEU A 161 2.44 -1.59 -4.60
C LEU A 161 0.94 -1.48 -4.28
N TYR A 162 0.51 -1.99 -3.13
CA TYR A 162 -0.88 -1.84 -2.69
C TYR A 162 -1.28 -0.37 -2.58
N ASN A 163 -0.52 0.45 -1.83
CA ASN A 163 -0.84 1.86 -1.61
C ASN A 163 -0.80 2.66 -2.91
N TYR A 164 0.16 2.37 -3.79
CA TYR A 164 0.28 2.97 -5.11
C TYR A 164 -0.98 2.74 -5.96
N TYR A 165 -1.36 1.48 -6.19
CA TYR A 165 -2.53 1.16 -7.01
C TYR A 165 -3.85 1.59 -6.33
N ALA A 166 -3.95 1.49 -5.02
CA ALA A 166 -5.08 1.99 -4.26
C ALA A 166 -5.24 3.52 -4.40
N SER A 167 -4.13 4.28 -4.35
CA SER A 167 -4.12 5.72 -4.57
C SER A 167 -4.54 6.08 -5.99
N MET A 168 -4.03 5.35 -6.99
CA MET A 168 -4.40 5.51 -8.40
C MET A 168 -5.90 5.25 -8.64
N LEU A 169 -6.45 4.18 -8.06
CA LEU A 169 -7.88 3.87 -8.17
C LEU A 169 -8.74 4.96 -7.53
N ARG A 170 -8.33 5.47 -6.36
CA ARG A 170 -9.01 6.61 -5.71
C ARG A 170 -8.97 7.87 -6.57
N SER A 171 -7.83 8.18 -7.18
CA SER A 171 -7.65 9.32 -8.09
C SER A 171 -8.56 9.24 -9.31
N CYS A 172 -8.93 8.04 -9.74
CA CYS A 172 -9.91 7.80 -10.80
C CYS A 172 -11.36 7.76 -10.31
N GLY A 173 -11.65 8.21 -9.09
CA GLY A 173 -13.00 8.25 -8.53
C GLY A 173 -13.51 6.92 -7.97
N ASN A 174 -12.65 5.90 -7.85
CA ASN A 174 -13.03 4.58 -7.32
C ASN A 174 -12.42 4.33 -5.94
N SER A 175 -13.07 4.84 -4.89
CA SER A 175 -12.66 4.58 -3.50
C SER A 175 -13.19 3.25 -2.96
N ARG A 176 -14.24 2.68 -3.58
CA ARG A 176 -14.88 1.44 -3.11
C ARG A 176 -14.00 0.20 -3.30
N ALA A 177 -13.31 0.09 -4.45
CA ALA A 177 -12.50 -1.08 -4.73
C ALA A 177 -11.33 -1.24 -3.75
N PRO A 178 -10.48 -0.22 -3.49
CA PRO A 178 -9.45 -0.30 -2.46
C PRO A 178 -10.00 -0.60 -1.07
N PHE A 179 -11.17 -0.06 -0.72
CA PHE A 179 -11.83 -0.34 0.57
C PHE A 179 -12.21 -1.82 0.71
N VAL A 180 -12.87 -2.41 -0.30
CA VAL A 180 -13.24 -3.84 -0.27
C VAL A 180 -12.01 -4.73 -0.20
N ILE A 181 -10.96 -4.41 -0.96
CA ILE A 181 -9.69 -5.14 -0.92
C ILE A 181 -9.08 -5.07 0.48
N LEU A 182 -9.05 -3.88 1.10
CA LEU A 182 -8.56 -3.69 2.46
C LEU A 182 -9.35 -4.54 3.46
N LEU A 183 -10.68 -4.50 3.39
CA LEU A 183 -11.56 -5.24 4.30
C LEU A 183 -11.32 -6.74 4.23
N VAL A 184 -11.27 -7.31 3.02
CA VAL A 184 -11.01 -8.75 2.83
C VAL A 184 -9.60 -9.10 3.27
N SER A 185 -8.61 -8.28 2.96
CA SER A 185 -7.22 -8.52 3.36
C SER A 185 -7.02 -8.45 4.87
N SER A 186 -7.68 -7.51 5.54
CA SER A 186 -7.62 -7.40 7.01
C SER A 186 -8.26 -8.62 7.69
N THR A 187 -9.38 -9.12 7.15
CA THR A 187 -9.99 -10.35 7.64
C THR A 187 -9.09 -11.55 7.41
N LEU A 188 -8.49 -11.66 6.22
CA LEU A 188 -7.53 -12.72 5.90
C LEU A 188 -6.31 -12.68 6.82
N HIS A 189 -5.79 -11.49 7.11
CA HIS A 189 -4.65 -11.32 8.00
C HIS A 189 -4.97 -11.82 9.41
N ALA A 190 -6.09 -11.41 10.00
CA ALA A 190 -6.50 -11.90 11.32
C ALA A 190 -6.61 -13.45 11.37
N LEU A 191 -7.11 -14.06 10.29
CA LEU A 191 -7.17 -15.53 10.18
C LEU A 191 -5.78 -16.15 10.08
N LEU A 192 -4.87 -15.55 9.30
CA LEU A 192 -3.49 -16.02 9.16
C LEU A 192 -2.69 -15.83 10.45
N ASP A 193 -2.93 -14.77 11.22
CA ASP A 193 -2.30 -14.57 12.53
C ASP A 193 -2.70 -15.69 13.49
N VAL A 194 -3.99 -15.98 13.60
CA VAL A 194 -4.46 -17.10 14.42
C VAL A 194 -3.86 -18.43 13.96
N LEU A 195 -3.77 -18.65 12.64
CA LEU A 195 -3.19 -19.87 12.07
C LEU A 195 -1.69 -19.98 12.36
N PHE A 196 -0.90 -18.92 12.00
CA PHE A 196 0.56 -19.00 12.10
C PHE A 196 1.06 -18.89 13.53
N VAL A 197 0.39 -18.08 14.34
CA VAL A 197 0.77 -17.83 15.73
C VAL A 197 0.10 -18.83 16.67
N GLY A 198 -1.22 -19.02 16.53
CA GLY A 198 -2.00 -19.86 17.45
C GLY A 198 -1.90 -21.35 17.15
N VAL A 199 -1.92 -21.76 15.87
CA VAL A 199 -1.95 -23.19 15.49
C VAL A 199 -0.55 -23.71 15.15
N LEU A 200 0.20 -22.98 14.29
CA LEU A 200 1.52 -23.42 13.83
C LEU A 200 2.66 -23.03 14.77
N ALA A 201 2.39 -22.16 15.76
CA ALA A 201 3.35 -21.71 16.77
C ALA A 201 4.66 -21.15 16.18
N TRP A 202 4.57 -20.40 15.04
CA TRP A 202 5.73 -19.79 14.37
C TRP A 202 6.29 -18.57 15.11
N GLY A 203 5.70 -18.19 16.23
CA GLY A 203 6.15 -17.06 17.04
C GLY A 203 6.01 -15.72 16.27
N ILE A 204 6.92 -14.79 16.55
CA ILE A 204 6.93 -13.46 15.95
C ILE A 204 7.12 -13.51 14.42
N ARG A 205 7.78 -14.55 13.91
CA ARG A 205 7.91 -14.77 12.46
C ARG A 205 6.56 -15.01 11.80
N GLY A 206 5.63 -15.69 12.51
CA GLY A 206 4.27 -15.92 12.03
C GLY A 206 3.53 -14.61 11.80
N VAL A 207 3.63 -13.67 12.74
CA VAL A 207 3.02 -12.33 12.63
C VAL A 207 3.59 -11.55 11.44
N ALA A 208 4.90 -11.54 11.28
CA ALA A 208 5.53 -10.86 10.15
C ALA A 208 5.16 -11.50 8.80
N CYS A 209 5.10 -12.83 8.73
CA CYS A 209 4.73 -13.55 7.51
C CYS A 209 3.26 -13.32 7.13
N SER A 210 2.31 -13.32 8.09
CA SER A 210 0.91 -13.01 7.81
C SER A 210 0.76 -11.59 7.25
N THR A 211 1.45 -10.62 7.83
CA THR A 211 1.48 -9.23 7.35
C THR A 211 1.96 -9.16 5.89
N VAL A 212 3.11 -9.74 5.57
CA VAL A 212 3.69 -9.71 4.21
C VAL A 212 2.80 -10.43 3.20
N LEU A 213 2.24 -11.59 3.57
CA LEU A 213 1.33 -12.35 2.70
C LEU A 213 0.06 -11.55 2.38
N CYS A 214 -0.53 -10.89 3.39
CA CYS A 214 -1.73 -10.08 3.18
C CYS A 214 -1.45 -8.82 2.36
N GLN A 215 -0.31 -8.18 2.55
CA GLN A 215 0.13 -7.07 1.71
C GLN A 215 0.33 -7.53 0.26
N THR A 216 0.95 -8.69 0.06
CA THR A 216 1.14 -9.28 -1.27
C THR A 216 -0.20 -9.59 -1.95
N PHE A 217 -1.13 -10.19 -1.21
CA PHE A 217 -2.49 -10.46 -1.68
C PHE A 217 -3.23 -9.18 -2.07
N SER A 218 -3.18 -8.15 -1.21
CA SER A 218 -3.78 -6.84 -1.47
C SER A 218 -3.20 -6.17 -2.71
N ALA A 219 -1.87 -6.18 -2.85
CA ALA A 219 -1.17 -5.63 -4.00
C ALA A 219 -1.56 -6.36 -5.29
N ALA A 220 -1.52 -7.68 -5.29
CA ALA A 220 -1.90 -8.50 -6.45
C ALA A 220 -3.35 -8.24 -6.86
N TRP A 221 -4.28 -8.19 -5.90
CA TRP A 221 -5.69 -7.90 -6.20
C TRP A 221 -5.89 -6.49 -6.74
N CYS A 222 -5.23 -5.47 -6.16
CA CYS A 222 -5.28 -4.10 -6.68
C CYS A 222 -4.74 -4.01 -8.11
N ILE A 223 -3.63 -4.67 -8.41
CA ILE A 223 -3.04 -4.71 -9.75
C ILE A 223 -4.02 -5.35 -10.74
N LEU A 224 -4.50 -6.55 -10.43
CA LEU A 224 -5.45 -7.28 -11.30
C LEU A 224 -6.76 -6.49 -11.52
N TYR A 225 -7.23 -5.81 -10.48
CA TYR A 225 -8.41 -4.95 -10.60
C TYR A 225 -8.15 -3.75 -11.50
N ALA A 226 -7.00 -3.08 -11.33
CA ALA A 226 -6.60 -1.95 -12.16
C ALA A 226 -6.42 -2.37 -13.62
N GLU A 227 -5.81 -3.52 -13.90
CA GLU A 227 -5.65 -4.06 -15.25
C GLU A 227 -6.99 -4.27 -15.97
N ARG A 228 -7.96 -4.79 -15.25
CA ARG A 228 -9.28 -5.11 -15.84
C ARG A 228 -10.18 -3.90 -15.99
N ARG A 229 -10.12 -2.94 -15.06
CA ARG A 229 -11.08 -1.85 -14.96
C ARG A 229 -10.52 -0.48 -15.33
N CYS A 230 -9.21 -0.28 -15.19
CA CYS A 230 -8.54 0.98 -15.43
C CYS A 230 -7.22 0.78 -16.22
N PRO A 231 -7.25 0.22 -17.46
CA PRO A 231 -6.05 -0.10 -18.23
C PRO A 231 -5.05 1.06 -18.43
N PRO A 232 -5.47 2.35 -18.44
CA PRO A 232 -4.53 3.47 -18.52
C PRO A 232 -3.62 3.60 -17.31
N LEU A 233 -3.97 2.99 -16.16
CA LEU A 233 -3.18 3.03 -14.92
C LEU A 233 -2.09 1.96 -14.87
N VAL A 234 -2.13 0.98 -15.78
CA VAL A 234 -1.20 -0.15 -15.78
C VAL A 234 -0.07 0.08 -16.76
N LEU A 235 1.14 -0.14 -16.30
CA LEU A 235 2.36 -0.08 -17.10
C LEU A 235 2.35 -1.15 -18.20
N ARG A 236 2.51 -0.72 -19.43
CA ARG A 236 2.75 -1.59 -20.58
C ARG A 236 4.22 -1.55 -20.96
N ARG A 237 4.73 -2.62 -21.54
CA ARG A 237 6.13 -2.72 -22.01
C ARG A 237 6.55 -1.55 -22.94
N GLY A 238 5.59 -0.95 -23.66
CA GLY A 238 5.84 0.23 -24.49
C GLY A 238 6.15 1.49 -23.68
N ASP A 239 5.61 1.62 -22.46
CA ASP A 239 5.82 2.80 -21.61
C ASP A 239 7.26 2.82 -21.04
N LEU A 240 7.83 1.63 -20.79
CA LEU A 240 9.23 1.47 -20.36
C LEU A 240 10.21 1.92 -21.46
N ARG A 241 9.90 1.68 -22.73
CA ARG A 241 10.74 2.12 -23.86
C ARG A 241 10.74 3.64 -24.01
N VAL A 242 9.63 4.30 -23.71
CA VAL A 242 9.53 5.78 -23.74
C VAL A 242 10.38 6.43 -22.66
N LEU A 243 10.49 5.78 -21.47
CA LEU A 243 11.40 6.23 -20.40
C LEU A 243 12.87 6.01 -20.78
N ALA A 244 13.18 4.85 -21.38
CA ALA A 244 14.55 4.50 -21.80
C ALA A 244 15.05 5.36 -22.99
N ALA A 245 14.14 5.88 -23.84
CA ALA A 245 14.47 6.70 -24.99
C ALA A 245 14.82 8.17 -24.65
N GLY A 246 15.04 8.51 -23.38
CA GLY A 246 15.73 9.74 -22.98
C GLY A 246 14.97 11.05 -23.16
N ASN A 247 13.65 11.03 -23.33
CA ASN A 247 12.84 12.25 -23.25
C ASN A 247 12.59 12.69 -21.79
N GLY A 248 13.69 12.77 -21.03
CA GLY A 248 13.75 13.18 -19.62
C GLY A 248 13.53 14.68 -19.36
N ARG A 249 12.67 15.34 -20.09
CA ARG A 249 12.12 16.62 -19.67
C ARG A 249 10.87 16.34 -18.86
N ILE A 250 11.06 16.14 -17.56
CA ILE A 250 9.99 16.33 -16.59
C ILE A 250 9.63 17.81 -16.67
N ALA A 251 8.62 18.14 -17.45
CA ALA A 251 8.00 19.46 -17.36
C ALA A 251 7.10 19.41 -16.11
N PHE A 252 7.59 20.02 -15.04
CA PHE A 252 6.77 20.41 -13.91
C PHE A 252 5.78 21.48 -14.31
#